data_ffb2f8be91a4122a16c333f590b69055
#
_entry.id   ffb2f8be91a4122a16c333f590b69055
#
_cell.length_a   1.000
_cell.length_b   1.000
_cell.length_c   1.000
_cell.angle_alpha   90.00
_cell.angle_beta   90.00
_cell.angle_gamma   90.00
#
_symmetry.space_group_name_H-M   'P 1'
#
loop_
_entity.id
_entity.type
_entity.pdbx_description
1 polymer ?
#
loop_
_entity_poly.entity_id
_entity_poly.type
_entity_poly.pdbx_seq_one_letter_code
_entity_poly.pdbx_strand_id
1 'polypeptide(L)'
;MGPLRLLVPANIRHNSGGNVYNARLVEGLRALGAEVEVLPVEGSWPESTAKERRRMGSLIGAWERETGPGEPVAIVDGLVAVGVPDELEFAAKAGQETWVLVHMPVPEESGAGSLEREARALRAATGVICTSSWAADVLKKRHGLRGLRVALPGTDRASLAEGSIPPHIITVAALLPNKDQVLVVEALARIRELEWTAALVGSDQADPDYAGRVRAAVARHGLEDRIRIAGERKGQDLEDEWNRADLSVLVSKAEAFGMVVTEALAHGIPVVVRAGTGAVEALSFAAPEQGKSGTLPGTAVHFEGTDGPEGDSPEGPTLLAAVLRGWLQETITRDAWRAAALETRSRLPGWDQPARLVLEAVSKNWPQDSPGQS
;
A
#
# COMPACT_ATOMS: atom_id res chain seq x y z
N MET A 1 25.41 -9.23 13.91
CA MET A 1 24.48 -8.08 13.79
C MET A 1 23.77 -7.94 15.12
N GLY A 2 23.62 -6.73 15.65
CA GLY A 2 22.80 -6.48 16.85
C GLY A 2 21.32 -6.75 16.60
N PRO A 3 20.47 -6.74 17.65
CA PRO A 3 19.02 -6.89 17.49
C PRO A 3 18.45 -5.75 16.64
N LEU A 4 17.35 -6.03 15.93
CA LEU A 4 16.60 -5.03 15.18
C LEU A 4 15.49 -4.46 16.09
N ARG A 5 15.28 -3.15 16.03
CA ARG A 5 14.21 -2.48 16.75
C ARG A 5 13.30 -1.78 15.75
N LEU A 6 12.09 -2.30 15.57
CA LEU A 6 11.09 -1.71 14.67
C LEU A 6 10.15 -0.80 15.45
N LEU A 7 10.18 0.50 15.17
CA LEU A 7 9.35 1.53 15.81
C LEU A 7 8.17 1.86 14.89
N VAL A 8 6.96 1.52 15.33
CA VAL A 8 5.72 1.65 14.54
C VAL A 8 4.70 2.56 15.22
N PRO A 9 3.86 3.28 14.48
CA PRO A 9 2.85 4.16 15.07
C PRO A 9 1.78 3.35 15.81
N ALA A 10 1.46 3.75 17.05
CA ALA A 10 0.40 3.12 17.85
C ALA A 10 -0.99 3.74 17.63
N ASN A 11 -1.08 4.89 16.95
CA ASN A 11 -2.33 5.61 16.71
C ASN A 11 -3.15 5.10 15.53
N ILE A 12 -2.61 4.24 14.69
CA ILE A 12 -3.33 3.64 13.55
C ILE A 12 -4.07 2.40 14.03
N ARG A 13 -5.39 2.54 14.28
CA ARG A 13 -6.23 1.47 14.86
C ARG A 13 -6.91 0.56 13.83
N HIS A 14 -7.06 1.04 12.59
CA HIS A 14 -7.61 0.22 11.50
C HIS A 14 -6.52 -0.63 10.85
N ASN A 15 -6.93 -1.71 10.17
CA ASN A 15 -6.02 -2.58 9.44
C ASN A 15 -5.52 -1.87 8.17
N SER A 16 -4.42 -1.11 8.31
CA SER A 16 -3.76 -0.42 7.19
C SER A 16 -2.75 -1.33 6.51
N GLY A 17 -2.49 -1.09 5.22
CA GLY A 17 -1.44 -1.83 4.48
C GLY A 17 -0.07 -1.73 5.16
N GLY A 18 0.29 -0.58 5.74
CA GLY A 18 1.53 -0.42 6.49
C GLY A 18 1.60 -1.31 7.74
N ASN A 19 0.49 -1.41 8.50
CA ASN A 19 0.44 -2.29 9.66
C ASN A 19 0.57 -3.78 9.28
N VAL A 20 -0.07 -4.19 8.19
CA VAL A 20 0.05 -5.56 7.67
C VAL A 20 1.48 -5.84 7.21
N TYR A 21 2.07 -4.91 6.44
CA TYR A 21 3.47 -5.03 6.01
C TYR A 21 4.40 -5.16 7.21
N ASN A 22 4.29 -4.27 8.21
CA ASN A 22 5.13 -4.30 9.42
C ASN A 22 5.02 -5.63 10.16
N ALA A 23 3.82 -6.15 10.35
CA ALA A 23 3.60 -7.44 11.02
C ALA A 23 4.26 -8.61 10.26
N ARG A 24 4.03 -8.67 8.94
CA ARG A 24 4.59 -9.72 8.08
C ARG A 24 6.11 -9.62 7.94
N LEU A 25 6.65 -8.40 7.87
CA LEU A 25 8.10 -8.17 7.87
C LEU A 25 8.73 -8.73 9.15
N VAL A 26 8.15 -8.46 10.32
CA VAL A 26 8.63 -8.97 11.60
C VAL A 26 8.62 -10.50 11.64
N GLU A 27 7.52 -11.12 11.19
CA GLU A 27 7.42 -12.57 11.08
C GLU A 27 8.53 -13.14 10.17
N GLY A 28 8.74 -12.54 8.99
CA GLY A 28 9.76 -12.96 8.04
C GLY A 28 11.20 -12.78 8.58
N LEU A 29 11.49 -11.65 9.24
CA LEU A 29 12.80 -11.39 9.84
C LEU A 29 13.11 -12.40 10.96
N ARG A 30 12.14 -12.70 11.82
CA ARG A 30 12.28 -13.72 12.88
C ARG A 30 12.48 -15.12 12.31
N ALA A 31 11.76 -15.46 11.24
CA ALA A 31 11.93 -16.72 10.53
C ALA A 31 13.34 -16.88 9.91
N LEU A 32 13.99 -15.76 9.55
CA LEU A 32 15.40 -15.73 9.11
C LEU A 32 16.42 -15.72 10.26
N GLY A 33 15.96 -15.83 11.52
CA GLY A 33 16.81 -15.86 12.70
C GLY A 33 17.22 -14.49 13.24
N ALA A 34 16.63 -13.39 12.77
CA ALA A 34 16.89 -12.08 13.33
C ALA A 34 16.15 -11.90 14.68
N GLU A 35 16.84 -11.32 15.66
CA GLU A 35 16.21 -10.85 16.89
C GLU A 35 15.52 -9.52 16.60
N VAL A 36 14.18 -9.46 16.73
CA VAL A 36 13.38 -8.27 16.39
C VAL A 36 12.49 -7.88 17.58
N GLU A 37 12.75 -6.69 18.10
CA GLU A 37 11.91 -5.99 19.07
C GLU A 37 10.95 -5.05 18.31
N VAL A 38 9.64 -5.15 18.57
CA VAL A 38 8.64 -4.24 18.00
C VAL A 38 8.19 -3.27 19.08
N LEU A 39 8.35 -1.98 18.82
CA LEU A 39 7.98 -0.91 19.74
C LEU A 39 6.85 -0.06 19.14
N PRO A 40 5.60 -0.26 19.58
CA PRO A 40 4.52 0.68 19.29
C PRO A 40 4.79 2.02 19.96
N VAL A 41 4.85 3.10 19.19
CA VAL A 41 5.15 4.44 19.65
C VAL A 41 3.86 5.24 19.74
N GLU A 42 3.46 5.56 20.97
CA GLU A 42 2.31 6.42 21.23
C GLU A 42 2.57 7.84 20.74
N GLY A 43 1.57 8.46 20.10
CA GLY A 43 1.65 9.82 19.61
C GLY A 43 0.64 10.10 18.50
N SER A 44 0.52 11.37 18.13
CA SER A 44 -0.35 11.81 17.02
C SER A 44 0.46 11.97 15.73
N TRP A 45 1.10 10.88 15.28
CA TRP A 45 1.98 10.89 14.11
C TRP A 45 1.26 11.27 12.81
N PRO A 46 1.88 12.09 11.96
CA PRO A 46 3.22 12.71 12.08
C PRO A 46 3.26 14.01 12.90
N GLU A 47 2.14 14.46 13.45
CA GLU A 47 2.06 15.70 14.26
C GLU A 47 2.39 15.42 15.72
N SER A 48 3.71 15.40 16.04
CA SER A 48 4.22 15.01 17.34
C SER A 48 4.33 16.20 18.33
N THR A 49 4.06 15.94 19.61
CA THR A 49 4.36 16.87 20.71
C THR A 49 5.85 16.80 21.10
N ALA A 50 6.33 17.82 21.81
CA ALA A 50 7.70 17.82 22.35
C ALA A 50 8.01 16.64 23.28
N LYS A 51 6.99 16.14 24.02
CA LYS A 51 7.12 14.95 24.87
C LYS A 51 7.32 13.67 24.06
N GLU A 52 6.55 13.50 23.01
CA GLU A 52 6.62 12.35 22.10
C GLU A 52 7.96 12.34 21.37
N ARG A 53 8.41 13.48 20.84
CA ARG A 53 9.73 13.62 20.21
C ARG A 53 10.86 13.23 21.17
N ARG A 54 10.85 13.76 22.40
CA ARG A 54 11.87 13.43 23.39
C ARG A 54 11.92 11.92 23.68
N ARG A 55 10.75 11.28 23.80
CA ARG A 55 10.66 9.83 24.00
C ARG A 55 11.24 9.08 22.81
N MET A 56 10.89 9.50 21.57
CA MET A 56 11.47 8.91 20.37
C MET A 56 12.97 9.06 20.30
N GLY A 57 13.52 10.25 20.62
CA GLY A 57 14.96 10.47 20.67
C GLY A 57 15.67 9.51 21.61
N SER A 58 15.06 9.19 22.77
CA SER A 58 15.63 8.17 23.67
C SER A 58 15.59 6.76 23.09
N LEU A 59 14.53 6.41 22.32
CA LEU A 59 14.39 5.08 21.71
C LEU A 59 15.37 4.83 20.57
N ILE A 60 15.80 5.90 19.88
CA ILE A 60 16.75 5.83 18.75
C ILE A 60 18.17 6.27 19.13
N GLY A 61 18.47 6.49 20.44
CA GLY A 61 19.79 6.84 20.92
C GLY A 61 20.24 8.27 20.59
N ALA A 62 19.31 9.20 20.31
CA ALA A 62 19.63 10.58 19.92
C ALA A 62 20.37 11.37 21.01
N TRP A 63 20.28 10.95 22.27
CA TRP A 63 20.87 11.61 23.44
C TRP A 63 22.13 10.90 23.97
N GLU A 64 22.54 9.81 23.33
CA GLU A 64 23.71 9.03 23.73
C GLU A 64 24.97 9.63 23.14
N ARG A 65 26.11 9.43 23.81
CA ARG A 65 27.37 10.03 23.38
C ARG A 65 28.28 9.07 22.60
N GLU A 66 28.04 7.77 22.71
CA GLU A 66 28.84 6.73 22.07
C GLU A 66 27.98 5.50 21.75
N THR A 67 28.22 4.92 20.60
CA THR A 67 27.64 3.63 20.19
C THR A 67 28.60 2.51 20.53
N GLY A 68 28.09 1.50 21.26
CA GLY A 68 28.85 0.28 21.55
C GLY A 68 28.63 -0.82 20.49
N PRO A 69 29.55 -1.79 20.38
CA PRO A 69 29.29 -2.96 19.55
C PRO A 69 28.09 -3.76 20.11
N GLY A 70 27.10 -4.05 19.25
CA GLY A 70 25.91 -4.79 19.64
C GLY A 70 24.67 -3.93 19.92
N GLU A 71 24.76 -2.63 19.76
CA GLU A 71 23.59 -1.74 19.81
C GLU A 71 22.53 -2.13 18.77
N PRO A 72 21.25 -2.01 19.10
CA PRO A 72 20.17 -2.35 18.18
C PRO A 72 20.13 -1.38 16.99
N VAL A 73 19.94 -1.93 15.79
CA VAL A 73 19.64 -1.12 14.60
C VAL A 73 18.16 -0.72 14.63
N ALA A 74 17.90 0.59 14.67
CA ALA A 74 16.54 1.11 14.67
C ALA A 74 15.98 1.20 13.24
N ILE A 75 14.80 0.62 13.01
CA ILE A 75 13.98 0.81 11.81
C ILE A 75 12.75 1.60 12.22
N VAL A 76 12.63 2.82 11.75
CA VAL A 76 11.56 3.76 12.11
C VAL A 76 10.54 3.81 10.97
N ASP A 77 9.27 3.59 11.27
CA ASP A 77 8.18 3.79 10.32
C ASP A 77 8.19 5.23 9.78
N GLY A 78 7.97 5.40 8.48
CA GLY A 78 8.03 6.69 7.80
C GLY A 78 7.11 7.75 8.39
N LEU A 79 5.91 7.35 8.85
CA LEU A 79 4.98 8.27 9.49
C LEU A 79 5.52 8.82 10.82
N VAL A 80 6.19 7.97 11.60
CA VAL A 80 6.87 8.38 12.84
C VAL A 80 8.08 9.24 12.53
N ALA A 81 8.89 8.84 11.54
CA ALA A 81 10.11 9.54 11.14
C ALA A 81 9.85 11.00 10.75
N VAL A 82 8.79 11.27 9.98
CA VAL A 82 8.37 12.64 9.60
C VAL A 82 8.05 13.50 10.83
N GLY A 83 7.61 12.90 11.92
CA GLY A 83 7.31 13.59 13.18
C GLY A 83 8.55 13.90 14.03
N VAL A 84 9.74 13.36 13.72
CA VAL A 84 10.95 13.44 14.56
C VAL A 84 12.24 13.74 13.78
N PRO A 85 12.24 14.69 12.84
CA PRO A 85 13.42 14.95 12.02
C PRO A 85 14.64 15.43 12.85
N ASP A 86 14.43 16.25 13.87
CA ASP A 86 15.49 16.75 14.73
C ASP A 86 16.15 15.60 15.52
N GLU A 87 15.35 14.69 16.05
CA GLU A 87 15.82 13.54 16.81
C GLU A 87 16.62 12.56 15.93
N LEU A 88 16.21 12.36 14.67
CA LEU A 88 16.99 11.58 13.70
C LEU A 88 18.31 12.25 13.36
N GLU A 89 18.36 13.58 13.20
CA GLU A 89 19.59 14.33 13.00
C GLU A 89 20.53 14.22 14.22
N PHE A 90 20.00 14.24 15.45
CA PHE A 90 20.77 14.02 16.66
C PHE A 90 21.29 12.59 16.77
N ALA A 91 20.46 11.59 16.45
CA ALA A 91 20.88 10.18 16.42
C ALA A 91 22.02 9.96 15.42
N ALA A 92 21.93 10.53 14.21
CA ALA A 92 22.98 10.47 13.20
C ALA A 92 24.29 11.10 13.69
N LYS A 93 24.23 12.27 14.36
CA LYS A 93 25.41 12.92 14.96
C LYS A 93 26.02 12.11 16.11
N ALA A 94 25.20 11.32 16.81
CA ALA A 94 25.65 10.41 17.86
C ALA A 94 26.20 9.08 17.29
N GLY A 95 26.19 8.90 15.96
CA GLY A 95 26.67 7.69 15.29
C GLY A 95 25.71 6.51 15.34
N GLN A 96 24.44 6.75 15.68
CA GLN A 96 23.40 5.70 15.74
C GLN A 96 22.98 5.25 14.34
N GLU A 97 22.81 3.95 14.15
CA GLU A 97 22.28 3.41 12.89
C GLU A 97 20.75 3.41 12.90
N THR A 98 20.17 4.34 12.17
CA THR A 98 18.72 4.48 12.01
C THR A 98 18.31 4.31 10.57
N TRP A 99 17.35 3.43 10.31
CA TRP A 99 16.73 3.22 9.00
C TRP A 99 15.31 3.74 9.02
N VAL A 100 14.84 4.26 7.89
CA VAL A 100 13.43 4.67 7.74
C VAL A 100 12.74 3.75 6.76
N LEU A 101 11.62 3.16 7.19
CA LEU A 101 10.76 2.31 6.37
C LEU A 101 9.56 3.13 5.87
N VAL A 102 9.56 3.48 4.60
CA VAL A 102 8.52 4.34 3.99
C VAL A 102 7.46 3.49 3.32
N HIS A 103 6.25 3.49 3.88
CA HIS A 103 5.07 2.86 3.29
C HIS A 103 4.40 3.76 2.25
N MET A 104 4.36 5.06 2.52
CA MET A 104 3.78 6.08 1.64
C MET A 104 4.58 7.37 1.81
N PRO A 105 5.06 7.99 0.74
CA PRO A 105 5.57 9.36 0.79
C PRO A 105 4.50 10.34 1.29
N VAL A 106 4.93 11.39 1.97
CA VAL A 106 4.02 12.47 2.40
C VAL A 106 3.28 13.02 1.18
N PRO A 107 1.94 13.14 1.22
CA PRO A 107 1.17 13.73 0.12
C PRO A 107 1.60 15.18 -0.14
N GLU A 108 1.63 15.61 -1.41
CA GLU A 108 2.08 16.96 -1.79
C GLU A 108 1.18 18.06 -1.20
N GLU A 109 -0.11 17.77 -1.09
CA GLU A 109 -1.11 18.63 -0.47
C GLU A 109 -0.94 18.85 1.04
N SER A 110 -0.09 18.06 1.70
CA SER A 110 0.23 18.24 3.14
C SER A 110 1.05 19.50 3.42
N GLY A 111 1.49 20.20 2.38
CA GLY A 111 2.18 21.49 2.43
C GLY A 111 3.69 21.40 2.64
N ALA A 112 4.37 22.51 2.33
CA ALA A 112 5.84 22.59 2.30
C ALA A 112 6.51 22.18 3.62
N GLY A 113 5.90 22.48 4.77
CA GLY A 113 6.46 22.14 6.07
C GLY A 113 6.52 20.61 6.33
N SER A 114 5.51 19.88 5.87
CA SER A 114 5.49 18.41 5.99
C SER A 114 6.49 17.76 5.04
N LEU A 115 6.60 18.28 3.81
CA LEU A 115 7.58 17.83 2.82
C LEU A 115 9.02 18.10 3.27
N GLU A 116 9.28 19.24 3.93
CA GLU A 116 10.59 19.54 4.50
C GLU A 116 10.95 18.63 5.67
N ARG A 117 9.99 18.33 6.57
CA ARG A 117 10.19 17.35 7.64
C ARG A 117 10.53 15.96 7.07
N GLU A 118 9.82 15.51 6.03
CA GLU A 118 10.12 14.26 5.32
C GLU A 118 11.56 14.28 4.78
N ALA A 119 11.93 15.33 4.04
CA ALA A 119 13.26 15.46 3.45
C ALA A 119 14.38 15.39 4.52
N ARG A 120 14.20 16.10 5.65
CA ARG A 120 15.17 16.13 6.75
C ARG A 120 15.29 14.76 7.42
N ALA A 121 14.16 14.13 7.75
CA ALA A 121 14.13 12.81 8.37
C ALA A 121 14.84 11.76 7.50
N LEU A 122 14.53 11.73 6.20
CA LEU A 122 15.11 10.76 5.27
C LEU A 122 16.62 10.99 4.99
N ARG A 123 17.07 12.27 4.99
CA ARG A 123 18.50 12.58 4.85
C ARG A 123 19.32 12.26 6.09
N ALA A 124 18.70 12.33 7.27
CA ALA A 124 19.36 12.01 8.54
C ALA A 124 19.51 10.51 8.77
N ALA A 125 18.66 9.69 8.15
CA ALA A 125 18.71 8.25 8.28
C ALA A 125 20.00 7.65 7.66
N THR A 126 20.49 6.54 8.24
CA THR A 126 21.57 5.72 7.67
C THR A 126 21.17 5.17 6.31
N GLY A 127 19.90 4.83 6.14
CA GLY A 127 19.32 4.42 4.89
C GLY A 127 17.79 4.45 4.90
N VAL A 128 17.22 4.38 3.72
CA VAL A 128 15.77 4.42 3.52
C VAL A 128 15.33 3.19 2.74
N ILE A 129 14.31 2.51 3.25
CA ILE A 129 13.68 1.36 2.61
C ILE A 129 12.26 1.79 2.21
N CYS A 130 11.92 1.66 0.93
CA CYS A 130 10.60 1.93 0.39
C CYS A 130 9.86 0.62 0.14
N THR A 131 8.57 0.58 0.37
CA THR A 131 7.75 -0.60 0.10
C THR A 131 7.25 -0.67 -1.35
N SER A 132 7.72 0.25 -2.21
CA SER A 132 7.47 0.23 -3.66
C SER A 132 8.53 1.02 -4.42
N SER A 133 8.73 0.69 -5.70
CA SER A 133 9.57 1.47 -6.61
C SER A 133 8.94 2.82 -6.91
N TRP A 134 7.60 2.89 -6.98
CA TRP A 134 6.86 4.14 -7.12
C TRP A 134 7.20 5.12 -5.99
N ALA A 135 7.15 4.67 -4.72
CA ALA A 135 7.51 5.51 -3.57
C ALA A 135 8.99 5.96 -3.63
N ALA A 136 9.90 5.06 -3.99
CA ALA A 136 11.31 5.39 -4.14
C ALA A 136 11.52 6.45 -5.24
N ASP A 137 10.85 6.33 -6.38
CA ASP A 137 10.95 7.31 -7.47
C ASP A 137 10.36 8.68 -7.09
N VAL A 138 9.24 8.71 -6.36
CA VAL A 138 8.67 9.95 -5.83
C VAL A 138 9.68 10.65 -4.91
N LEU A 139 10.24 9.94 -3.94
CA LEU A 139 11.21 10.50 -2.99
C LEU A 139 12.51 10.94 -3.68
N LYS A 140 12.99 10.18 -4.65
CA LYS A 140 14.16 10.54 -5.46
C LYS A 140 13.93 11.83 -6.23
N LYS A 141 12.80 11.95 -6.93
CA LYS A 141 12.45 13.14 -7.72
C LYS A 141 12.24 14.37 -6.84
N ARG A 142 11.51 14.19 -5.73
CA ARG A 142 11.10 15.28 -4.83
C ARG A 142 12.25 15.82 -3.98
N HIS A 143 13.07 14.91 -3.40
CA HIS A 143 14.08 15.26 -2.40
C HIS A 143 15.52 15.06 -2.87
N GLY A 144 15.75 14.58 -4.09
CA GLY A 144 17.08 14.31 -4.63
C GLY A 144 17.82 13.17 -3.90
N LEU A 145 17.09 12.27 -3.24
CA LEU A 145 17.67 11.16 -2.48
C LEU A 145 18.30 10.12 -3.40
N ARG A 146 19.38 9.49 -2.92
CA ARG A 146 20.08 8.41 -3.62
C ARG A 146 20.22 7.20 -2.71
N GLY A 147 20.45 6.03 -3.29
CA GLY A 147 20.66 4.79 -2.53
C GLY A 147 19.43 4.29 -1.79
N LEU A 148 18.22 4.69 -2.22
CA LEU A 148 16.98 4.16 -1.68
C LEU A 148 16.91 2.66 -1.97
N ARG A 149 16.48 1.91 -0.96
CA ARG A 149 16.25 0.46 -1.08
C ARG A 149 14.78 0.20 -1.32
N VAL A 150 14.47 -0.83 -2.09
CA VAL A 150 13.07 -1.23 -2.33
C VAL A 150 12.88 -2.65 -1.83
N ALA A 151 11.91 -2.82 -0.94
CA ALA A 151 11.48 -4.11 -0.43
C ALA A 151 9.97 -4.23 -0.65
N LEU A 152 9.58 -4.73 -1.82
CA LEU A 152 8.17 -4.88 -2.21
C LEU A 152 7.45 -5.85 -1.27
N PRO A 153 6.15 -5.64 -0.97
CA PRO A 153 5.37 -6.55 -0.15
C PRO A 153 5.40 -7.98 -0.69
N GLY A 154 5.43 -8.95 0.20
CA GLY A 154 5.10 -10.33 -0.12
C GLY A 154 3.58 -10.52 -0.21
N THR A 155 3.18 -11.68 -0.70
CA THR A 155 1.78 -12.07 -0.82
C THR A 155 1.59 -13.46 -0.22
N ASP A 156 0.55 -13.63 0.60
CA ASP A 156 0.20 -14.93 1.11
C ASP A 156 -0.40 -15.81 0.00
N ARG A 157 -0.20 -17.11 0.09
CA ARG A 157 -0.89 -18.04 -0.80
C ARG A 157 -2.37 -18.06 -0.44
N ALA A 158 -3.23 -18.06 -1.46
CA ALA A 158 -4.66 -18.05 -1.31
C ALA A 158 -5.32 -19.18 -2.13
N SER A 159 -6.56 -19.53 -1.79
CA SER A 159 -7.39 -20.41 -2.61
C SER A 159 -7.79 -19.73 -3.91
N LEU A 160 -8.08 -20.49 -4.95
CA LEU A 160 -8.66 -19.92 -6.17
C LEU A 160 -10.10 -19.50 -5.91
N ALA A 161 -10.46 -18.30 -6.33
CA ALA A 161 -11.84 -17.84 -6.29
C ALA A 161 -12.71 -18.64 -7.27
N GLU A 162 -13.87 -19.07 -6.82
CA GLU A 162 -14.87 -19.76 -7.65
C GLU A 162 -15.62 -18.79 -8.57
N GLY A 163 -15.75 -17.52 -8.11
CA GLY A 163 -16.54 -16.50 -8.78
C GLY A 163 -18.06 -16.67 -8.56
N SER A 164 -18.84 -15.91 -9.28
CA SER A 164 -20.30 -15.86 -9.12
C SER A 164 -21.07 -15.74 -10.43
N ILE A 165 -22.35 -16.10 -10.39
CA ILE A 165 -23.31 -15.82 -11.46
C ILE A 165 -24.52 -15.12 -10.81
N PRO A 166 -24.77 -13.83 -11.15
CA PRO A 166 -24.02 -12.97 -12.05
C PRO A 166 -22.61 -12.63 -11.52
N PRO A 167 -21.71 -12.12 -12.39
CA PRO A 167 -20.35 -11.75 -11.99
C PRO A 167 -20.30 -10.80 -10.79
N HIS A 168 -19.38 -11.05 -9.85
CA HIS A 168 -19.24 -10.28 -8.62
C HIS A 168 -18.00 -9.39 -8.63
N ILE A 169 -18.22 -8.09 -8.42
CA ILE A 169 -17.17 -7.07 -8.36
C ILE A 169 -16.87 -6.74 -6.91
N ILE A 170 -15.60 -6.80 -6.50
CA ILE A 170 -15.20 -6.50 -5.13
C ILE A 170 -14.29 -5.28 -5.05
N THR A 171 -14.47 -4.46 -4.02
CA THR A 171 -13.51 -3.42 -3.60
C THR A 171 -13.14 -3.69 -2.14
N VAL A 172 -11.87 -3.99 -1.89
CA VAL A 172 -11.37 -4.24 -0.52
C VAL A 172 -10.50 -3.07 -0.08
N ALA A 173 -11.07 -2.18 0.72
CA ALA A 173 -10.40 -1.04 1.33
C ALA A 173 -11.28 -0.43 2.41
N ALA A 174 -10.70 0.16 3.47
CA ALA A 174 -11.45 0.99 4.39
C ALA A 174 -12.19 2.10 3.62
N LEU A 175 -13.40 2.46 4.05
CA LEU A 175 -14.18 3.51 3.41
C LEU A 175 -13.57 4.86 3.78
N LEU A 176 -12.71 5.36 2.89
CA LEU A 176 -11.94 6.60 3.05
C LEU A 176 -11.98 7.42 1.75
N PRO A 177 -11.94 8.75 1.81
CA PRO A 177 -11.99 9.62 0.62
C PRO A 177 -10.92 9.30 -0.44
N ASN A 178 -9.71 8.92 -0.01
CA ASN A 178 -8.62 8.56 -0.90
C ASN A 178 -8.82 7.20 -1.61
N LYS A 179 -9.72 6.34 -1.11
CA LYS A 179 -10.05 5.03 -1.73
C LYS A 179 -11.16 5.11 -2.78
N ASP A 180 -11.85 6.22 -2.83
CA ASP A 180 -12.76 6.65 -3.91
C ASP A 180 -13.88 5.65 -4.25
N GLN A 181 -14.49 5.02 -3.22
CA GLN A 181 -15.60 4.08 -3.42
C GLN A 181 -16.84 4.75 -4.03
N VAL A 182 -17.01 6.07 -3.84
CA VAL A 182 -18.09 6.82 -4.50
C VAL A 182 -17.95 6.74 -6.01
N LEU A 183 -16.73 6.88 -6.55
CA LEU A 183 -16.44 6.71 -7.98
C LEU A 183 -16.86 5.33 -8.49
N VAL A 184 -16.61 4.28 -7.70
CA VAL A 184 -17.01 2.90 -8.05
C VAL A 184 -18.53 2.78 -8.13
N VAL A 185 -19.27 3.31 -7.13
CA VAL A 185 -20.74 3.30 -7.10
C VAL A 185 -21.30 4.06 -8.31
N GLU A 186 -20.76 5.25 -8.58
CA GLU A 186 -21.17 6.08 -9.72
C GLU A 186 -20.93 5.39 -11.08
N ALA A 187 -19.83 4.67 -11.20
CA ALA A 187 -19.54 3.89 -12.41
C ALA A 187 -20.49 2.70 -12.59
N LEU A 188 -20.74 1.96 -11.50
CA LEU A 188 -21.66 0.82 -11.49
C LEU A 188 -23.11 1.26 -11.82
N ALA A 189 -23.52 2.45 -11.34
CA ALA A 189 -24.83 3.00 -11.67
C ALA A 189 -25.03 3.24 -13.16
N ARG A 190 -23.96 3.55 -13.93
CA ARG A 190 -23.99 3.78 -15.38
C ARG A 190 -24.12 2.51 -16.22
N ILE A 191 -23.96 1.34 -15.57
CA ILE A 191 -24.07 0.01 -16.21
C ILE A 191 -25.10 -0.87 -15.51
N ARG A 192 -26.10 -0.25 -14.86
CA ARG A 192 -27.13 -0.96 -14.10
C ARG A 192 -28.01 -1.87 -14.95
N GLU A 193 -28.04 -1.69 -16.26
CA GLU A 193 -28.77 -2.55 -17.21
C GLU A 193 -28.09 -3.89 -17.44
N LEU A 194 -26.81 -4.06 -17.02
CA LEU A 194 -26.09 -5.32 -17.09
C LEU A 194 -26.26 -6.14 -15.81
N GLU A 195 -26.07 -7.44 -15.91
CA GLU A 195 -26.11 -8.36 -14.75
C GLU A 195 -24.75 -8.38 -14.05
N TRP A 196 -24.73 -7.94 -12.79
CA TRP A 196 -23.60 -7.95 -11.87
C TRP A 196 -24.07 -7.76 -10.43
N THR A 197 -23.23 -8.14 -9.47
CA THR A 197 -23.34 -7.74 -8.05
C THR A 197 -22.03 -7.14 -7.59
N ALA A 198 -22.02 -6.42 -6.46
CA ALA A 198 -20.78 -5.87 -5.91
C ALA A 198 -20.73 -5.88 -4.38
N ALA A 199 -19.51 -5.93 -3.83
CA ALA A 199 -19.26 -5.73 -2.41
C ALA A 199 -18.16 -4.67 -2.19
N LEU A 200 -18.44 -3.74 -1.26
CA LEU A 200 -17.46 -2.81 -0.70
C LEU A 200 -17.06 -3.35 0.68
N VAL A 201 -15.86 -3.91 0.77
CA VAL A 201 -15.35 -4.61 1.97
C VAL A 201 -14.29 -3.77 2.64
N GLY A 202 -14.50 -3.37 3.87
CA GLY A 202 -13.56 -2.58 4.66
C GLY A 202 -14.26 -1.81 5.76
N SER A 203 -13.47 -1.27 6.70
CA SER A 203 -14.02 -0.52 7.83
C SER A 203 -14.81 0.70 7.35
N ASP A 204 -16.04 0.81 7.79
CA ASP A 204 -16.92 1.97 7.62
C ASP A 204 -16.88 2.91 8.86
N GLN A 205 -16.02 2.57 9.84
CA GLN A 205 -15.80 3.34 11.05
C GLN A 205 -14.52 4.19 10.97
N ALA A 206 -13.69 3.99 9.92
CA ALA A 206 -12.47 4.77 9.73
C ALA A 206 -12.75 6.23 9.40
N ASP A 207 -13.81 6.48 8.62
CA ASP A 207 -14.40 7.79 8.31
C ASP A 207 -15.92 7.63 8.16
N PRO A 208 -16.69 7.81 9.23
CA PRO A 208 -18.15 7.62 9.21
C PRO A 208 -18.88 8.57 8.25
N ASP A 209 -18.37 9.79 8.04
CA ASP A 209 -18.96 10.78 7.14
C ASP A 209 -18.79 10.35 5.68
N TYR A 210 -17.60 9.86 5.32
CA TYR A 210 -17.37 9.31 4.00
C TYR A 210 -18.18 8.03 3.76
N ALA A 211 -18.23 7.14 4.74
CA ALA A 211 -19.08 5.95 4.68
C ALA A 211 -20.57 6.32 4.48
N GLY A 212 -21.03 7.40 5.13
CA GLY A 212 -22.36 7.98 4.91
C GLY A 212 -22.55 8.44 3.46
N ARG A 213 -21.57 9.09 2.85
CA ARG A 213 -21.61 9.50 1.43
C ARG A 213 -21.68 8.30 0.48
N VAL A 214 -20.92 7.23 0.76
CA VAL A 214 -20.99 6.00 -0.04
C VAL A 214 -22.39 5.38 0.03
N ARG A 215 -22.98 5.25 1.24
CA ARG A 215 -24.34 4.74 1.42
C ARG A 215 -25.38 5.60 0.69
N ALA A 216 -25.25 6.92 0.79
CA ALA A 216 -26.13 7.85 0.09
C ALA A 216 -26.00 7.74 -1.44
N ALA A 217 -24.81 7.48 -1.97
CA ALA A 217 -24.62 7.23 -3.40
C ALA A 217 -25.32 5.94 -3.84
N VAL A 218 -25.18 4.84 -3.10
CA VAL A 218 -25.89 3.57 -3.38
C VAL A 218 -27.40 3.79 -3.40
N ALA A 219 -27.95 4.43 -2.36
CA ALA A 219 -29.39 4.69 -2.25
C ALA A 219 -29.91 5.64 -3.34
N ARG A 220 -29.16 6.71 -3.68
CA ARG A 220 -29.53 7.66 -4.74
C ARG A 220 -29.72 6.97 -6.09
N HIS A 221 -28.97 5.91 -6.36
CA HIS A 221 -29.06 5.14 -7.60
C HIS A 221 -29.96 3.92 -7.51
N GLY A 222 -30.56 3.62 -6.34
CA GLY A 222 -31.40 2.45 -6.12
C GLY A 222 -30.65 1.14 -6.34
N LEU A 223 -29.43 1.03 -5.78
CA LEU A 223 -28.53 -0.11 -5.98
C LEU A 223 -28.35 -0.96 -4.71
N GLU A 224 -29.19 -0.79 -3.69
CA GLU A 224 -29.09 -1.47 -2.39
C GLU A 224 -29.16 -3.00 -2.52
N ASP A 225 -29.92 -3.50 -3.49
CA ASP A 225 -30.05 -4.94 -3.75
C ASP A 225 -28.83 -5.52 -4.53
N ARG A 226 -27.97 -4.66 -5.06
CA ARG A 226 -26.84 -5.05 -5.92
C ARG A 226 -25.47 -4.72 -5.33
N ILE A 227 -25.36 -3.66 -4.53
CA ILE A 227 -24.12 -3.22 -3.88
C ILE A 227 -24.24 -3.40 -2.37
N ARG A 228 -23.45 -4.30 -1.84
CA ARG A 228 -23.39 -4.54 -0.39
C ARG A 228 -22.19 -3.83 0.23
N ILE A 229 -22.42 -3.00 1.25
CA ILE A 229 -21.36 -2.46 2.11
C ILE A 229 -21.16 -3.44 3.25
N ALA A 230 -20.08 -4.25 3.14
CA ALA A 230 -19.88 -5.43 3.98
C ALA A 230 -19.28 -5.10 5.36
N GLY A 231 -18.72 -3.90 5.56
CA GLY A 231 -17.90 -3.59 6.72
C GLY A 231 -16.56 -4.31 6.69
N GLU A 232 -15.80 -4.20 7.76
CA GLU A 232 -14.50 -4.89 7.87
C GLU A 232 -14.68 -6.41 7.95
N ARG A 233 -13.91 -7.14 7.14
CA ARG A 233 -13.86 -8.61 7.13
C ARG A 233 -12.45 -9.07 7.38
N LYS A 234 -12.28 -10.21 8.08
CA LYS A 234 -10.97 -10.81 8.43
C LYS A 234 -11.07 -12.32 8.39
N GLY A 235 -9.92 -12.99 8.22
CA GLY A 235 -9.86 -14.44 8.24
C GLY A 235 -10.83 -15.06 7.24
N GLN A 236 -11.59 -16.07 7.66
CA GLN A 236 -12.51 -16.79 6.78
C GLN A 236 -13.59 -15.92 6.15
N ASP A 237 -14.10 -14.91 6.88
CA ASP A 237 -15.12 -14.00 6.32
C ASP A 237 -14.57 -13.19 5.14
N LEU A 238 -13.28 -12.83 5.15
CA LEU A 238 -12.63 -12.16 4.02
C LEU A 238 -12.34 -13.12 2.88
N GLU A 239 -11.92 -14.34 3.19
CA GLU A 239 -11.72 -15.41 2.21
C GLU A 239 -13.03 -15.74 1.48
N ASP A 240 -14.16 -15.76 2.18
CA ASP A 240 -15.49 -15.98 1.58
C ASP A 240 -15.90 -14.84 0.64
N GLU A 241 -15.48 -13.60 0.92
CA GLU A 241 -15.68 -12.48 0.00
C GLU A 241 -14.82 -12.63 -1.26
N TRP A 242 -13.55 -12.97 -1.09
CA TRP A 242 -12.65 -13.23 -2.22
C TRP A 242 -13.15 -14.41 -3.09
N ASN A 243 -13.63 -15.48 -2.46
CA ASN A 243 -14.08 -16.69 -3.19
C ASN A 243 -15.22 -16.43 -4.18
N ARG A 244 -16.06 -15.42 -3.90
CA ARG A 244 -17.18 -15.01 -4.77
C ARG A 244 -16.78 -14.05 -5.87
N ALA A 245 -15.60 -13.43 -5.78
CA ALA A 245 -15.23 -12.31 -6.63
C ALA A 245 -14.71 -12.78 -8.00
N ASP A 246 -15.12 -12.06 -9.04
CA ASP A 246 -14.69 -12.24 -10.42
C ASP A 246 -13.78 -11.11 -10.89
N LEU A 247 -13.91 -9.91 -10.28
CA LEU A 247 -13.10 -8.73 -10.59
C LEU A 247 -12.88 -7.93 -9.32
N SER A 248 -11.65 -7.50 -9.07
CA SER A 248 -11.32 -6.53 -8.02
C SER A 248 -11.14 -5.13 -8.61
N VAL A 249 -11.61 -4.10 -7.91
CA VAL A 249 -11.48 -2.70 -8.33
C VAL A 249 -10.81 -1.90 -7.21
N LEU A 250 -9.63 -1.34 -7.49
CA LEU A 250 -8.86 -0.49 -6.59
C LEU A 250 -8.51 0.83 -7.29
N VAL A 251 -9.37 1.82 -7.16
CA VAL A 251 -9.21 3.13 -7.85
C VAL A 251 -8.80 4.26 -6.88
N SER A 252 -8.03 3.90 -5.86
CA SER A 252 -7.51 4.85 -4.86
C SER A 252 -6.79 6.03 -5.53
N LYS A 253 -7.05 7.25 -5.05
CA LYS A 253 -6.38 8.48 -5.50
C LYS A 253 -4.87 8.46 -5.21
N ALA A 254 -4.49 7.84 -4.09
CA ALA A 254 -3.10 7.62 -3.70
C ALA A 254 -2.93 6.19 -3.21
N GLU A 255 -1.95 5.48 -3.77
CA GLU A 255 -1.59 4.12 -3.42
C GLU A 255 -0.08 3.94 -3.63
N ALA A 256 0.63 3.49 -2.59
CA ALA A 256 2.07 3.28 -2.71
C ALA A 256 2.41 1.99 -3.48
N PHE A 257 1.69 0.91 -3.20
CA PHE A 257 1.83 -0.38 -3.89
C PHE A 257 0.46 -1.00 -4.17
N GLY A 258 -0.41 -1.06 -3.14
CA GLY A 258 -1.71 -1.70 -3.28
C GLY A 258 -1.64 -3.21 -3.06
N MET A 259 -1.33 -3.65 -1.83
CA MET A 259 -1.26 -5.09 -1.48
C MET A 259 -2.54 -5.84 -1.85
N VAL A 260 -3.70 -5.19 -1.76
CA VAL A 260 -5.00 -5.74 -2.19
C VAL A 260 -4.99 -6.19 -3.65
N VAL A 261 -4.18 -5.56 -4.52
CA VAL A 261 -4.02 -5.99 -5.91
C VAL A 261 -3.37 -7.38 -5.95
N THR A 262 -2.26 -7.56 -5.23
CA THR A 262 -1.57 -8.86 -5.18
C THR A 262 -2.37 -9.92 -4.42
N GLU A 263 -3.16 -9.52 -3.42
CA GLU A 263 -4.12 -10.42 -2.75
C GLU A 263 -5.19 -10.91 -3.73
N ALA A 264 -5.81 -10.03 -4.52
CA ALA A 264 -6.75 -10.43 -5.57
C ALA A 264 -6.09 -11.39 -6.58
N LEU A 265 -4.88 -11.05 -7.04
CA LEU A 265 -4.13 -11.91 -7.98
C LEU A 265 -3.76 -13.27 -7.38
N ALA A 266 -3.52 -13.36 -6.05
CA ALA A 266 -3.31 -14.62 -5.35
C ALA A 266 -4.54 -15.53 -5.38
N HIS A 267 -5.74 -14.94 -5.41
CA HIS A 267 -7.00 -15.65 -5.65
C HIS A 267 -7.28 -15.91 -7.14
N GLY A 268 -6.39 -15.47 -8.03
CA GLY A 268 -6.57 -15.53 -9.48
C GLY A 268 -7.63 -14.54 -10.00
N ILE A 269 -7.94 -13.48 -9.27
CA ILE A 269 -8.93 -12.47 -9.62
C ILE A 269 -8.21 -11.33 -10.36
N PRO A 270 -8.65 -10.95 -11.57
CA PRO A 270 -8.12 -9.78 -12.26
C PRO A 270 -8.48 -8.47 -11.57
N VAL A 271 -7.70 -7.40 -11.83
CA VAL A 271 -7.84 -6.15 -11.09
C VAL A 271 -7.91 -4.93 -12.02
N VAL A 272 -8.81 -4.00 -11.72
CA VAL A 272 -8.82 -2.65 -12.29
C VAL A 272 -8.23 -1.68 -11.28
N VAL A 273 -7.18 -0.95 -11.67
CA VAL A 273 -6.49 0.01 -10.78
C VAL A 273 -6.52 1.44 -11.35
N ARG A 274 -6.26 2.45 -10.50
CA ARG A 274 -6.00 3.81 -10.96
C ARG A 274 -4.58 3.91 -11.50
N ALA A 275 -4.42 4.45 -12.71
CA ALA A 275 -3.12 4.78 -13.28
C ALA A 275 -2.44 5.93 -12.50
N GLY A 276 -1.12 6.02 -12.60
CA GLY A 276 -0.33 7.05 -11.90
C GLY A 276 -0.07 6.79 -10.42
N THR A 277 -0.55 5.66 -9.87
CA THR A 277 -0.32 5.22 -8.50
C THR A 277 0.56 3.98 -8.45
N GLY A 278 1.09 3.63 -7.28
CA GLY A 278 1.85 2.40 -7.08
C GLY A 278 1.05 1.11 -7.30
N ALA A 279 -0.28 1.18 -7.38
CA ALA A 279 -1.12 0.03 -7.72
C ALA A 279 -0.83 -0.53 -9.13
N VAL A 280 -0.30 0.30 -10.05
CA VAL A 280 0.16 -0.15 -11.37
C VAL A 280 1.37 -1.07 -11.26
N GLU A 281 2.28 -0.77 -10.31
CA GLU A 281 3.42 -1.64 -10.01
C GLU A 281 2.93 -3.01 -9.51
N ALA A 282 1.98 -3.03 -8.57
CA ALA A 282 1.40 -4.28 -8.07
C ALA A 282 0.69 -5.10 -9.15
N LEU A 283 -0.03 -4.44 -10.07
CA LEU A 283 -0.70 -5.08 -11.20
C LEU A 283 0.28 -5.76 -12.16
N SER A 284 1.44 -5.15 -12.38
CA SER A 284 2.48 -5.65 -13.32
C SER A 284 3.57 -6.48 -12.64
N PHE A 285 3.65 -6.47 -11.32
CA PHE A 285 4.76 -6.97 -10.52
C PHE A 285 5.17 -8.42 -10.82
N ALA A 286 4.22 -9.31 -10.99
CA ALA A 286 4.49 -10.71 -11.32
C ALA A 286 3.87 -11.10 -12.68
N ALA A 287 3.47 -10.11 -13.48
CA ALA A 287 2.96 -10.35 -14.81
C ALA A 287 4.03 -11.01 -15.72
N PRO A 288 3.64 -11.83 -16.68
CA PRO A 288 4.57 -12.40 -17.64
C PRO A 288 5.37 -11.31 -18.35
N GLU A 289 6.69 -11.49 -18.48
CA GLU A 289 7.49 -10.63 -19.34
C GLU A 289 6.86 -10.53 -20.74
N GLN A 290 6.83 -9.33 -21.30
CA GLN A 290 6.31 -9.07 -22.65
C GLN A 290 6.95 -10.05 -23.65
N GLY A 291 6.20 -11.07 -24.08
CA GLY A 291 6.68 -12.08 -25.03
C GLY A 291 5.92 -13.41 -25.05
N LYS A 292 5.22 -13.78 -23.99
CA LYS A 292 4.47 -15.07 -23.97
C LYS A 292 2.94 -14.93 -24.02
N SER A 293 2.35 -13.86 -23.50
CA SER A 293 0.95 -13.52 -23.79
C SER A 293 0.67 -12.00 -23.73
N GLY A 294 1.58 -11.17 -23.22
CA GLY A 294 1.47 -9.69 -23.24
C GLY A 294 0.27 -9.09 -22.51
N THR A 295 -0.60 -9.91 -21.95
CA THR A 295 -1.84 -9.47 -21.30
C THR A 295 -1.62 -9.28 -19.81
N LEU A 296 -1.90 -8.09 -19.31
CA LEU A 296 -1.93 -7.84 -17.85
C LEU A 296 -3.14 -8.54 -17.21
N PRO A 297 -3.06 -8.89 -15.93
CA PRO A 297 -4.18 -9.47 -15.19
C PRO A 297 -5.24 -8.42 -14.82
N GLY A 298 -5.64 -7.61 -15.78
CA GLY A 298 -6.54 -6.48 -15.63
C GLY A 298 -6.06 -5.24 -16.36
N THR A 299 -6.40 -4.05 -15.87
CA THR A 299 -6.02 -2.79 -16.52
C THR A 299 -5.85 -1.63 -15.53
N ALA A 300 -5.12 -0.59 -15.97
CA ALA A 300 -5.02 0.68 -15.28
C ALA A 300 -5.86 1.75 -16.01
N VAL A 301 -6.69 2.48 -15.26
CA VAL A 301 -7.57 3.54 -15.79
C VAL A 301 -6.99 4.90 -15.45
N HIS A 302 -6.84 5.74 -16.47
CA HIS A 302 -6.45 7.15 -16.30
C HIS A 302 -7.68 8.00 -16.04
N PHE A 303 -7.67 8.72 -14.92
CA PHE A 303 -8.72 9.66 -14.55
C PHE A 303 -8.15 11.09 -14.68
N GLU A 304 -8.11 11.62 -15.91
CA GLU A 304 -7.60 12.97 -16.17
C GLU A 304 -8.47 14.05 -15.48
N GLY A 305 -7.83 15.05 -14.87
CA GLY A 305 -8.50 16.20 -14.27
C GLY A 305 -9.11 15.96 -12.87
N THR A 306 -8.78 14.85 -12.19
CA THR A 306 -9.31 14.54 -10.85
C THR A 306 -8.41 15.01 -9.70
N ASP A 307 -7.28 15.68 -9.99
CA ASP A 307 -6.26 16.05 -9.01
C ASP A 307 -6.55 17.41 -8.30
N GLY A 308 -7.76 17.96 -8.45
CA GLY A 308 -8.19 19.14 -7.71
C GLY A 308 -8.77 18.82 -6.33
N PRO A 309 -8.79 19.79 -5.39
CA PRO A 309 -9.29 19.59 -4.02
C PRO A 309 -10.76 19.15 -3.92
N GLU A 310 -11.55 19.28 -4.97
CA GLU A 310 -12.92 18.76 -5.08
C GLU A 310 -13.05 17.45 -5.87
N GLY A 311 -11.94 16.92 -6.42
CA GLY A 311 -11.69 15.52 -6.80
C GLY A 311 -12.67 14.78 -7.71
N ASP A 312 -13.76 15.36 -8.13
CA ASP A 312 -14.81 14.69 -8.88
C ASP A 312 -14.81 15.17 -10.35
N SER A 313 -13.91 14.56 -11.17
CA SER A 313 -14.09 14.69 -12.61
C SER A 313 -15.42 14.06 -13.01
N PRO A 314 -16.33 14.78 -13.69
CA PRO A 314 -17.57 14.21 -14.20
C PRO A 314 -17.33 13.04 -15.15
N GLU A 315 -16.14 12.92 -15.72
CA GLU A 315 -15.75 11.88 -16.68
C GLU A 315 -15.23 10.60 -15.98
N GLY A 316 -14.69 10.68 -14.77
CA GLY A 316 -14.11 9.53 -14.05
C GLY A 316 -15.05 8.32 -13.95
N PRO A 317 -16.30 8.48 -13.48
CA PRO A 317 -17.26 7.39 -13.44
C PRO A 317 -17.61 6.82 -14.82
N THR A 318 -17.59 7.64 -15.87
CA THR A 318 -17.86 7.20 -17.24
C THR A 318 -16.71 6.36 -17.79
N LEU A 319 -15.46 6.74 -17.53
CA LEU A 319 -14.27 5.98 -17.92
C LEU A 319 -14.23 4.62 -17.22
N LEU A 320 -14.46 4.59 -15.91
CA LEU A 320 -14.51 3.32 -15.18
C LEU A 320 -15.68 2.45 -15.64
N ALA A 321 -16.86 3.04 -15.86
CA ALA A 321 -18.03 2.33 -16.38
C ALA A 321 -17.75 1.70 -17.76
N ALA A 322 -17.04 2.38 -18.65
CA ALA A 322 -16.68 1.84 -19.96
C ALA A 322 -15.78 0.59 -19.84
N VAL A 323 -14.79 0.62 -18.94
CA VAL A 323 -13.91 -0.54 -18.66
C VAL A 323 -14.71 -1.70 -18.07
N LEU A 324 -15.56 -1.44 -17.08
CA LEU A 324 -16.39 -2.48 -16.44
C LEU A 324 -17.41 -3.07 -17.43
N ARG A 325 -18.01 -2.25 -18.30
CA ARG A 325 -18.90 -2.68 -19.36
C ARG A 325 -18.21 -3.61 -20.34
N GLY A 326 -17.03 -3.22 -20.84
CA GLY A 326 -16.23 -4.06 -21.73
C GLY A 326 -15.94 -5.42 -21.09
N TRP A 327 -15.47 -5.42 -19.84
CA TRP A 327 -15.19 -6.66 -19.12
C TRP A 327 -16.45 -7.53 -18.91
N LEU A 328 -17.60 -6.94 -18.59
CA LEU A 328 -18.87 -7.69 -18.41
C LEU A 328 -19.42 -8.28 -19.71
N GLN A 329 -19.27 -7.57 -20.84
CA GLN A 329 -19.88 -7.97 -22.11
C GLN A 329 -18.95 -8.83 -22.98
N GLU A 330 -17.62 -8.66 -22.85
CA GLU A 330 -16.65 -9.32 -23.71
C GLU A 330 -16.03 -10.54 -23.01
N THR A 331 -16.54 -11.73 -23.30
CA THR A 331 -16.03 -12.98 -22.72
C THR A 331 -14.53 -13.17 -22.99
N ILE A 332 -14.06 -12.79 -24.18
CA ILE A 332 -12.63 -12.88 -24.55
C ILE A 332 -11.76 -12.04 -23.61
N THR A 333 -12.16 -10.82 -23.30
CA THR A 333 -11.45 -9.94 -22.37
C THR A 333 -11.45 -10.52 -20.95
N ARG A 334 -12.60 -11.01 -20.50
CA ARG A 334 -12.77 -11.64 -19.17
C ARG A 334 -11.86 -12.86 -19.01
N ASP A 335 -11.89 -13.75 -20.00
CA ASP A 335 -11.09 -14.98 -20.00
C ASP A 335 -9.58 -14.67 -20.07
N ALA A 336 -9.18 -13.71 -20.90
CA ALA A 336 -7.80 -13.28 -21.02
C ALA A 336 -7.26 -12.69 -19.72
N TRP A 337 -8.02 -11.82 -19.05
CA TRP A 337 -7.61 -11.25 -17.76
C TRP A 337 -7.55 -12.31 -16.66
N ARG A 338 -8.53 -13.22 -16.61
CA ARG A 338 -8.54 -14.33 -15.67
C ARG A 338 -7.33 -15.25 -15.86
N ALA A 339 -7.03 -15.61 -17.10
CA ALA A 339 -5.86 -16.45 -17.44
C ALA A 339 -4.55 -15.76 -17.02
N ALA A 340 -4.40 -14.47 -17.29
CA ALA A 340 -3.25 -13.68 -16.86
C ALA A 340 -3.14 -13.61 -15.32
N ALA A 341 -4.25 -13.47 -14.60
CA ALA A 341 -4.27 -13.47 -13.14
C ALA A 341 -3.83 -14.84 -12.57
N LEU A 342 -4.28 -15.93 -13.16
CA LEU A 342 -3.86 -17.29 -12.78
C LEU A 342 -2.37 -17.54 -13.03
N GLU A 343 -1.82 -17.03 -14.14
CA GLU A 343 -0.39 -17.11 -14.40
C GLU A 343 0.43 -16.27 -13.44
N THR A 344 0.00 -15.02 -13.18
CA THR A 344 0.63 -14.10 -12.24
C THR A 344 0.68 -14.68 -10.83
N ARG A 345 -0.41 -15.30 -10.36
CA ARG A 345 -0.52 -15.97 -9.05
C ARG A 345 0.65 -16.90 -8.75
N SER A 346 1.10 -17.66 -9.73
CA SER A 346 2.19 -18.64 -9.56
C SER A 346 3.56 -17.99 -9.34
N ARG A 347 3.69 -16.70 -9.61
CA ARG A 347 4.94 -15.92 -9.56
C ARG A 347 4.98 -14.91 -8.42
N LEU A 348 3.86 -14.71 -7.70
CA LEU A 348 3.83 -13.79 -6.57
C LEU A 348 4.82 -14.25 -5.49
N PRO A 349 5.73 -13.35 -5.02
CA PRO A 349 6.69 -13.69 -3.98
C PRO A 349 6.02 -13.78 -2.61
N GLY A 350 6.56 -14.62 -1.75
CA GLY A 350 6.19 -14.68 -0.35
C GLY A 350 6.87 -13.59 0.49
N TRP A 351 6.48 -13.50 1.75
CA TRP A 351 6.99 -12.53 2.72
C TRP A 351 8.46 -12.75 3.16
N ASP A 352 9.06 -13.89 2.81
CA ASP A 352 10.49 -14.14 3.00
C ASP A 352 11.37 -13.21 2.12
N GLN A 353 10.89 -12.80 0.95
CA GLN A 353 11.64 -11.93 0.05
C GLN A 353 11.86 -10.53 0.64
N PRO A 354 10.84 -9.74 1.03
CA PRO A 354 11.06 -8.44 1.66
C PRO A 354 11.86 -8.54 2.96
N ALA A 355 11.67 -9.58 3.76
CA ALA A 355 12.44 -9.79 4.97
C ALA A 355 13.94 -9.96 4.69
N ARG A 356 14.32 -10.74 3.66
CA ARG A 356 15.73 -10.87 3.23
C ARG A 356 16.29 -9.54 2.76
N LEU A 357 15.56 -8.81 1.91
CA LEU A 357 16.01 -7.51 1.39
C LEU A 357 16.23 -6.49 2.51
N VAL A 358 15.33 -6.43 3.49
CA VAL A 358 15.49 -5.56 4.66
C VAL A 358 16.69 -5.99 5.49
N LEU A 359 16.85 -7.29 5.77
CA LEU A 359 17.96 -7.82 6.54
C LEU A 359 19.32 -7.55 5.86
N GLU A 360 19.41 -7.75 4.56
CA GLU A 360 20.58 -7.42 3.75
C GLU A 360 20.90 -5.92 3.79
N ALA A 361 19.89 -5.06 3.67
CA ALA A 361 20.07 -3.62 3.71
C ALA A 361 20.68 -3.17 5.04
N VAL A 362 20.15 -3.62 6.17
CA VAL A 362 20.59 -3.19 7.51
C VAL A 362 21.87 -3.90 7.98
N SER A 363 22.25 -5.03 7.39
CA SER A 363 23.46 -5.78 7.77
C SER A 363 24.77 -5.32 7.10
N LYS A 364 24.76 -4.22 6.35
CA LYS A 364 25.92 -3.71 5.56
C LYS A 364 26.42 -4.67 4.46
N ASN A 365 25.73 -5.77 4.21
CA ASN A 365 26.08 -6.75 3.17
C ASN A 365 25.42 -6.45 1.83
N TRP A 366 24.71 -5.33 1.71
CA TRP A 366 24.10 -4.92 0.45
C TRP A 366 25.18 -4.55 -0.56
N PRO A 367 25.17 -5.08 -1.80
CA PRO A 367 26.10 -4.66 -2.84
C PRO A 367 25.99 -3.15 -3.02
N GLN A 368 27.08 -2.43 -2.75
CA GLN A 368 27.14 -1.01 -3.09
C GLN A 368 27.06 -0.93 -4.61
N ASP A 369 26.11 -0.19 -5.16
CA ASP A 369 26.06 0.07 -6.59
C ASP A 369 27.43 0.56 -7.02
N SER A 370 28.10 -0.18 -7.89
CA SER A 370 29.35 0.26 -8.51
C SER A 370 29.06 1.60 -9.19
N PRO A 371 29.81 2.66 -8.86
CA PRO A 371 29.61 3.94 -9.53
C PRO A 371 30.09 3.79 -10.96
N GLY A 372 29.20 3.91 -11.91
CA GLY A 372 29.57 4.15 -13.28
C GLY A 372 29.17 3.10 -14.28
N GLN A 373 28.09 3.39 -14.95
CA GLN A 373 28.20 3.48 -16.41
C GLN A 373 27.34 4.67 -16.84
N SER A 374 28.07 5.63 -17.36
CA SER A 374 27.69 6.91 -17.97
C SER A 374 26.55 6.80 -18.99
#